data_89d0929c4a915e820687926d79f70293
#
_entry.id   89d0929c4a915e820687926d79f70293
#
_cell.length_a   1.000
_cell.length_b   1.000
_cell.length_c   1.000
_cell.angle_alpha   90.00
_cell.angle_beta   90.00
_cell.angle_gamma   90.00
#
_symmetry.space_group_name_H-M   'P 1'
#
loop_
_entity.id
_entity.type
_entity.pdbx_description
1 polymer ?
#
loop_
_entity_poly.entity_id
_entity_poly.type
_entity_poly.pdbx_seq_one_letter_code
_entity_poly.pdbx_strand_id
1 'polypeptide(L)'
;MNKKSMNLKYLQIKSDRDLNDAVTFLEKGFKWKKFKSDLVKSKFPIINKHLNFHGIMIKDDKEVIGAILFFHQGFINIENEKRSIINMSSWYMHQKYRGLPSISFLRYMLEEFDNYIFTNYSANNVAEKILLKIGFKKMQLKRASLLITESIFNFSNIKIKDIHKDSLKIENNIETILDEGIGIRFLEVKIDRYKLQLITKKRVLRRSIFGVEFNWRTTTIIWTSNEAMLARYWKKICNKLLIYTKSMKLVCDFSSNFPQNALVKENNYLYFCNNQSLDYIAPIQSEMNIFD
;
A
#
# COMPACT_ATOMS: atom_id res chain seq x y z
N MET A 1 -30.30 25.12 -22.54
CA MET A 1 -29.40 23.97 -22.44
C MET A 1 -30.13 22.87 -21.67
N ASN A 2 -30.60 21.83 -22.34
CA ASN A 2 -31.25 20.68 -21.68
C ASN A 2 -30.19 19.97 -20.79
N LYS A 3 -30.36 20.06 -19.47
CA LYS A 3 -29.63 19.18 -18.53
C LYS A 3 -30.11 17.76 -18.80
N LYS A 4 -29.35 16.99 -19.60
CA LYS A 4 -29.56 15.56 -19.74
C LYS A 4 -29.51 15.00 -18.32
N SER A 5 -30.58 14.38 -17.86
CA SER A 5 -30.61 13.73 -16.56
C SER A 5 -29.52 12.65 -16.54
N MET A 6 -28.60 12.70 -15.59
CA MET A 6 -27.57 11.68 -15.44
C MET A 6 -28.20 10.40 -14.93
N ASN A 7 -28.04 9.31 -15.66
CA ASN A 7 -28.48 7.97 -15.24
C ASN A 7 -27.30 7.21 -14.61
N LEU A 8 -26.93 7.62 -13.38
CA LEU A 8 -25.78 7.09 -12.68
C LEU A 8 -26.11 5.72 -12.05
N LYS A 9 -25.32 4.70 -12.39
CA LYS A 9 -25.41 3.36 -11.82
C LYS A 9 -24.10 3.01 -11.11
N TYR A 10 -24.21 2.63 -9.85
CA TYR A 10 -23.08 2.12 -9.05
C TYR A 10 -23.06 0.61 -9.16
N LEU A 11 -21.89 0.05 -9.47
CA LEU A 11 -21.73 -1.38 -9.75
C LEU A 11 -20.51 -1.92 -9.04
N GLN A 12 -20.62 -3.10 -8.43
CA GLN A 12 -19.49 -3.87 -7.95
C GLN A 12 -18.77 -4.51 -9.14
N ILE A 13 -17.44 -4.48 -9.13
CA ILE A 13 -16.60 -5.12 -10.15
C ILE A 13 -16.44 -6.59 -9.75
N LYS A 14 -17.30 -7.48 -10.29
CA LYS A 14 -17.35 -8.90 -9.91
C LYS A 14 -16.80 -9.84 -10.99
N SER A 15 -17.07 -9.54 -12.23
CA SER A 15 -16.67 -10.38 -13.37
C SER A 15 -15.36 -9.89 -13.99
N ASP A 16 -14.69 -10.78 -14.73
CA ASP A 16 -13.52 -10.43 -15.55
C ASP A 16 -13.85 -9.32 -16.58
N ARG A 17 -15.09 -9.31 -17.08
CA ARG A 17 -15.55 -8.26 -17.98
C ARG A 17 -15.60 -6.91 -17.26
N ASP A 18 -16.18 -6.86 -16.05
CA ASP A 18 -16.24 -5.63 -15.26
C ASP A 18 -14.84 -5.13 -14.90
N LEU A 19 -13.94 -6.07 -14.53
CA LEU A 19 -12.55 -5.73 -14.24
C LEU A 19 -11.85 -5.18 -15.50
N ASN A 20 -12.07 -5.77 -16.65
CA ASN A 20 -11.54 -5.26 -17.92
C ASN A 20 -12.05 -3.85 -18.26
N ASP A 21 -13.36 -3.60 -18.08
CA ASP A 21 -13.97 -2.28 -18.31
C ASP A 21 -13.34 -1.24 -17.38
N ALA A 22 -13.25 -1.55 -16.08
CA ALA A 22 -12.69 -0.66 -15.07
C ALA A 22 -11.20 -0.38 -15.32
N VAL A 23 -10.38 -1.43 -15.59
CA VAL A 23 -8.94 -1.27 -15.86
C VAL A 23 -8.70 -0.48 -17.14
N THR A 24 -9.49 -0.71 -18.19
CA THR A 24 -9.38 0.06 -19.45
C THR A 24 -9.70 1.55 -19.21
N PHE A 25 -10.70 1.84 -18.38
CA PHE A 25 -11.02 3.21 -17.99
C PHE A 25 -9.88 3.86 -17.19
N LEU A 26 -9.34 3.14 -16.18
CA LEU A 26 -8.23 3.62 -15.35
C LEU A 26 -6.93 3.80 -16.16
N GLU A 27 -6.65 2.89 -17.09
CA GLU A 27 -5.51 2.99 -18.02
C GLU A 27 -5.52 4.32 -18.77
N LYS A 28 -6.67 4.68 -19.35
CA LYS A 28 -6.85 5.97 -20.04
C LYS A 28 -6.71 7.16 -19.07
N GLY A 29 -7.34 7.07 -17.90
CA GLY A 29 -7.36 8.14 -16.90
C GLY A 29 -6.01 8.45 -16.29
N PHE A 30 -5.24 7.43 -15.96
CA PHE A 30 -3.90 7.54 -15.37
C PHE A 30 -2.76 7.46 -16.39
N LYS A 31 -3.07 7.25 -17.67
CA LYS A 31 -2.08 7.02 -18.74
C LYS A 31 -1.11 5.88 -18.38
N TRP A 32 -1.66 4.78 -17.88
CA TRP A 32 -0.84 3.61 -17.54
C TRP A 32 -0.18 3.02 -18.79
N LYS A 33 1.01 2.45 -18.60
CA LYS A 33 1.59 1.58 -19.62
C LYS A 33 0.80 0.28 -19.67
N LYS A 34 0.65 -0.29 -20.86
CA LYS A 34 -0.09 -1.57 -21.09
C LYS A 34 0.34 -2.69 -20.14
N PHE A 35 1.65 -2.82 -19.89
CA PHE A 35 2.18 -3.78 -18.94
C PHE A 35 1.55 -3.68 -17.54
N LYS A 36 1.32 -2.46 -17.04
CA LYS A 36 0.67 -2.25 -15.72
C LYS A 36 -0.78 -2.72 -15.76
N SER A 37 -1.51 -2.42 -16.82
CA SER A 37 -2.90 -2.84 -16.98
C SER A 37 -3.02 -4.36 -17.03
N ASP A 38 -2.14 -5.04 -17.78
CA ASP A 38 -2.11 -6.50 -17.90
C ASP A 38 -1.76 -7.15 -16.55
N LEU A 39 -0.81 -6.56 -15.81
CA LEU A 39 -0.45 -7.02 -14.47
C LEU A 39 -1.60 -6.87 -13.47
N VAL A 40 -2.33 -5.75 -13.52
CA VAL A 40 -3.53 -5.54 -12.70
C VAL A 40 -4.55 -6.63 -13.00
N LYS A 41 -4.92 -6.85 -14.26
CA LYS A 41 -5.90 -7.86 -14.66
C LYS A 41 -5.54 -9.27 -14.21
N SER A 42 -4.26 -9.64 -14.31
CA SER A 42 -3.80 -10.98 -13.92
C SER A 42 -3.69 -11.19 -12.41
N LYS A 43 -3.37 -10.15 -11.64
CA LYS A 43 -3.11 -10.26 -10.20
C LYS A 43 -4.33 -10.04 -9.31
N PHE A 44 -5.28 -9.21 -9.73
CA PHE A 44 -6.45 -8.89 -8.91
C PHE A 44 -7.30 -10.09 -8.50
N PRO A 45 -7.60 -11.07 -9.39
CA PRO A 45 -8.34 -12.26 -8.97
C PRO A 45 -7.62 -13.06 -7.88
N ILE A 46 -6.29 -13.09 -7.92
CA ILE A 46 -5.46 -13.81 -6.93
C ILE A 46 -5.45 -13.06 -5.60
N ILE A 47 -5.21 -11.74 -5.62
CA ILE A 47 -5.13 -10.89 -4.43
C ILE A 47 -6.47 -10.84 -3.70
N ASN A 48 -7.55 -10.74 -4.46
CA ASN A 48 -8.90 -10.62 -3.93
C ASN A 48 -9.65 -11.95 -3.85
N LYS A 49 -8.93 -13.09 -3.83
CA LYS A 49 -9.56 -14.42 -3.79
C LYS A 49 -10.51 -14.67 -2.61
N HIS A 50 -10.39 -13.88 -1.55
CA HIS A 50 -11.27 -13.92 -0.37
C HIS A 50 -12.41 -12.88 -0.44
N LEU A 51 -12.42 -12.06 -1.50
CA LEU A 51 -13.50 -11.16 -1.83
C LEU A 51 -14.18 -11.68 -3.08
N ASN A 52 -15.48 -11.49 -3.17
CA ASN A 52 -16.26 -11.81 -4.38
C ASN A 52 -16.37 -10.62 -5.34
N PHE A 53 -15.49 -9.62 -5.18
CA PHE A 53 -15.43 -8.41 -6.01
C PHE A 53 -14.02 -7.80 -5.99
N HIS A 54 -13.71 -6.95 -6.98
CA HIS A 54 -12.40 -6.33 -7.18
C HIS A 54 -12.40 -4.82 -6.97
N GLY A 55 -13.55 -4.24 -6.69
CA GLY A 55 -13.74 -2.80 -6.54
C GLY A 55 -15.15 -2.39 -6.89
N ILE A 56 -15.32 -1.09 -7.13
CA ILE A 56 -16.56 -0.51 -7.58
C ILE A 56 -16.35 0.39 -8.79
N MET A 57 -17.35 0.51 -9.64
CA MET A 57 -17.38 1.46 -10.75
C MET A 57 -18.73 2.18 -10.80
N ILE A 58 -18.71 3.36 -11.41
CA ILE A 58 -19.91 4.13 -11.71
C ILE A 58 -20.03 4.27 -13.23
N LYS A 59 -21.22 4.01 -13.76
CA LYS A 59 -21.55 4.19 -15.17
C LYS A 59 -22.61 5.28 -15.33
N ASP A 60 -22.48 6.07 -16.40
CA ASP A 60 -23.54 6.91 -16.95
C ASP A 60 -24.01 6.25 -18.23
N ASP A 61 -25.24 5.72 -18.21
CA ASP A 61 -25.74 4.78 -19.20
C ASP A 61 -24.81 3.54 -19.33
N LYS A 62 -24.04 3.43 -20.43
CA LYS A 62 -23.13 2.30 -20.69
C LYS A 62 -21.64 2.64 -20.47
N GLU A 63 -21.33 3.92 -20.25
CA GLU A 63 -19.94 4.36 -20.14
C GLU A 63 -19.44 4.35 -18.69
N VAL A 64 -18.27 3.80 -18.43
CA VAL A 64 -17.58 3.91 -17.13
C VAL A 64 -17.08 5.34 -16.97
N ILE A 65 -17.54 6.03 -15.94
CA ILE A 65 -17.17 7.41 -15.63
C ILE A 65 -16.37 7.54 -14.34
N GLY A 66 -16.31 6.48 -13.54
CA GLY A 66 -15.50 6.40 -12.34
C GLY A 66 -15.23 4.96 -11.96
N ALA A 67 -14.05 4.71 -11.34
CA ALA A 67 -13.69 3.40 -10.80
C ALA A 67 -12.74 3.54 -9.62
N ILE A 68 -12.85 2.59 -8.67
CA ILE A 68 -11.91 2.37 -7.58
C ILE A 68 -11.62 0.88 -7.53
N LEU A 69 -10.35 0.52 -7.50
CA LEU A 69 -9.93 -0.86 -7.28
C LEU A 69 -9.60 -1.11 -5.81
N PHE A 70 -9.85 -2.31 -5.35
CA PHE A 70 -9.68 -2.74 -3.97
C PHE A 70 -8.59 -3.79 -3.85
N PHE A 71 -7.66 -3.61 -2.92
CA PHE A 71 -6.69 -4.62 -2.53
C PHE A 71 -7.06 -5.18 -1.15
N HIS A 72 -7.40 -6.44 -1.11
CA HIS A 72 -7.63 -7.13 0.15
C HIS A 72 -6.31 -7.28 0.91
N GLN A 73 -6.22 -6.69 2.10
CA GLN A 73 -5.01 -6.74 2.92
C GLN A 73 -5.03 -7.84 3.98
N GLY A 74 -6.19 -8.42 4.23
CA GLY A 74 -6.40 -9.41 5.26
C GLY A 74 -7.63 -9.09 6.12
N PHE A 75 -7.62 -9.62 7.33
CA PHE A 75 -8.73 -9.48 8.27
C PHE A 75 -8.22 -8.97 9.60
N ILE A 76 -9.09 -8.28 10.32
CA ILE A 76 -8.87 -7.87 11.70
C ILE A 76 -10.10 -8.22 12.55
N ASN A 77 -9.88 -8.62 13.78
CA ASN A 77 -10.98 -8.81 14.73
C ASN A 77 -11.18 -7.53 15.55
N ILE A 78 -12.37 -6.95 15.47
CA ILE A 78 -12.80 -5.78 16.26
C ILE A 78 -14.08 -6.21 16.98
N GLU A 79 -14.10 -6.08 18.31
CA GLU A 79 -15.27 -6.41 19.14
C GLU A 79 -15.83 -7.82 18.87
N ASN A 80 -14.91 -8.81 18.64
CA ASN A 80 -15.21 -10.19 18.26
C ASN A 80 -15.81 -10.38 16.85
N GLU A 81 -15.87 -9.34 16.03
CA GLU A 81 -16.26 -9.44 14.63
C GLU A 81 -15.03 -9.46 13.73
N LYS A 82 -14.96 -10.43 12.82
CA LYS A 82 -13.91 -10.51 11.79
C LYS A 82 -14.27 -9.57 10.64
N ARG A 83 -13.49 -8.50 10.46
CA ARG A 83 -13.67 -7.52 9.40
C ARG A 83 -12.54 -7.57 8.39
N SER A 84 -12.88 -7.44 7.11
CA SER A 84 -11.89 -7.36 6.03
C SER A 84 -11.27 -5.98 5.96
N ILE A 85 -9.95 -5.93 5.76
CA ILE A 85 -9.20 -4.70 5.51
C ILE A 85 -9.00 -4.56 4.01
N ILE A 86 -9.40 -3.44 3.46
CA ILE A 86 -9.31 -3.12 2.03
C ILE A 86 -8.50 -1.85 1.84
N ASN A 87 -7.45 -1.92 1.03
CA ASN A 87 -6.79 -0.72 0.54
C ASN A 87 -7.45 -0.24 -0.74
N MET A 88 -7.97 0.97 -0.70
CA MET A 88 -8.49 1.67 -1.88
C MET A 88 -7.33 2.10 -2.76
N SER A 89 -7.34 1.67 -4.00
CA SER A 89 -6.29 1.97 -4.98
C SER A 89 -6.89 2.47 -6.28
N SER A 90 -6.07 3.22 -7.02
CA SER A 90 -6.42 3.59 -8.40
C SER A 90 -7.79 4.24 -8.54
N TRP A 91 -8.16 5.09 -7.58
CA TRP A 91 -9.40 5.85 -7.68
C TRP A 91 -9.29 6.95 -8.73
N TYR A 92 -10.12 6.82 -9.76
CA TYR A 92 -10.23 7.82 -10.81
C TYR A 92 -11.70 8.12 -11.15
N MET A 93 -11.98 9.40 -11.36
CA MET A 93 -13.26 9.91 -11.85
C MET A 93 -13.00 10.74 -13.09
N HIS A 94 -13.76 10.51 -14.16
CA HIS A 94 -13.69 11.30 -15.37
C HIS A 94 -13.92 12.79 -15.06
N GLN A 95 -13.14 13.68 -15.67
CA GLN A 95 -13.06 15.10 -15.30
C GLN A 95 -14.43 15.79 -15.26
N LYS A 96 -15.31 15.49 -16.20
CA LYS A 96 -16.67 16.04 -16.29
C LYS A 96 -17.55 15.71 -15.07
N TYR A 97 -17.26 14.62 -14.35
CA TYR A 97 -18.06 14.10 -13.22
C TYR A 97 -17.38 14.29 -11.86
N ARG A 98 -16.30 15.09 -11.81
CA ARG A 98 -15.64 15.42 -10.53
C ARG A 98 -16.52 16.35 -9.70
N GLY A 99 -16.36 16.31 -8.38
CA GLY A 99 -17.15 17.10 -7.43
C GLY A 99 -18.19 16.23 -6.71
N LEU A 100 -19.47 16.64 -6.71
CA LEU A 100 -20.53 15.92 -6.00
C LEU A 100 -20.66 14.44 -6.39
N PRO A 101 -20.62 14.04 -7.68
CA PRO A 101 -20.66 12.63 -8.06
C PRO A 101 -19.50 11.80 -7.46
N SER A 102 -18.31 12.38 -7.31
CA SER A 102 -17.18 11.70 -6.67
C SER A 102 -17.43 11.45 -5.17
N ILE A 103 -18.05 12.40 -4.48
CA ILE A 103 -18.39 12.26 -3.06
C ILE A 103 -19.50 11.22 -2.89
N SER A 104 -20.54 11.27 -3.73
CA SER A 104 -21.64 10.31 -3.70
C SER A 104 -21.15 8.89 -3.99
N PHE A 105 -20.19 8.73 -4.90
CA PHE A 105 -19.56 7.45 -5.21
C PHE A 105 -18.83 6.84 -4.01
N LEU A 106 -18.07 7.65 -3.28
CA LEU A 106 -17.38 7.19 -2.07
C LEU A 106 -18.36 6.91 -0.92
N ARG A 107 -19.43 7.70 -0.77
CA ARG A 107 -20.45 7.43 0.23
C ARG A 107 -21.18 6.13 -0.05
N TYR A 108 -21.60 5.91 -1.29
CA TYR A 108 -22.16 4.63 -1.72
C TYR A 108 -21.23 3.46 -1.36
N MET A 109 -19.92 3.61 -1.62
CA MET A 109 -18.93 2.60 -1.25
C MET A 109 -18.95 2.31 0.26
N LEU A 110 -18.96 3.35 1.09
CA LEU A 110 -18.93 3.17 2.55
C LEU A 110 -20.23 2.58 3.09
N GLU A 111 -21.36 2.89 2.47
CA GLU A 111 -22.68 2.35 2.83
C GLU A 111 -22.83 0.90 2.39
N GLU A 112 -22.41 0.58 1.16
CA GLU A 112 -22.51 -0.78 0.60
C GLU A 112 -21.56 -1.78 1.31
N PHE A 113 -20.45 -1.28 1.86
CA PHE A 113 -19.41 -2.10 2.49
C PHE A 113 -19.10 -1.63 3.92
N ASP A 114 -20.15 -1.40 4.73
CA ASP A 114 -20.04 -0.85 6.09
C ASP A 114 -19.28 -1.76 7.07
N ASN A 115 -19.27 -3.06 6.80
CA ASN A 115 -18.53 -4.07 7.55
C ASN A 115 -17.04 -4.17 7.15
N TYR A 116 -16.57 -3.35 6.19
CA TYR A 116 -15.17 -3.35 5.75
C TYR A 116 -14.40 -2.15 6.33
N ILE A 117 -13.10 -2.35 6.52
CA ILE A 117 -12.19 -1.29 6.89
C ILE A 117 -11.44 -0.84 5.66
N PHE A 118 -11.66 0.42 5.29
CA PHE A 118 -10.98 1.01 4.14
C PHE A 118 -9.76 1.80 4.56
N THR A 119 -8.66 1.57 3.87
CA THR A 119 -7.41 2.31 3.99
C THR A 119 -7.01 2.93 2.66
N ASN A 120 -6.21 3.99 2.69
CA ASN A 120 -5.60 4.58 1.51
C ASN A 120 -4.22 5.13 1.85
N TYR A 121 -3.20 4.81 1.02
CA TYR A 121 -1.80 5.20 1.24
C TYR A 121 -1.26 6.17 0.18
N SER A 122 -2.05 6.49 -0.83
CA SER A 122 -1.59 7.25 -2.00
C SER A 122 -2.51 8.40 -2.41
N ALA A 123 -3.32 8.90 -1.46
CA ALA A 123 -4.21 10.03 -1.71
C ALA A 123 -3.40 11.27 -2.13
N ASN A 124 -3.78 11.88 -3.26
CA ASN A 124 -3.31 13.21 -3.60
C ASN A 124 -4.13 14.28 -2.85
N ASN A 125 -3.73 15.55 -2.92
CA ASN A 125 -4.35 16.65 -2.19
C ASN A 125 -5.87 16.77 -2.41
N VAL A 126 -6.39 16.39 -3.57
CA VAL A 126 -7.83 16.42 -3.87
C VAL A 126 -8.53 15.26 -3.18
N ALA A 127 -7.98 14.04 -3.32
CA ALA A 127 -8.48 12.83 -2.66
C ALA A 127 -8.43 12.98 -1.13
N GLU A 128 -7.35 13.53 -0.57
CA GLU A 128 -7.22 13.85 0.85
C GLU A 128 -8.41 14.66 1.37
N LYS A 129 -8.71 15.79 0.72
CA LYS A 129 -9.84 16.65 1.13
C LYS A 129 -11.17 15.93 1.12
N ILE A 130 -11.37 15.05 0.16
CA ILE A 130 -12.62 14.27 0.05
C ILE A 130 -12.67 13.20 1.14
N LEU A 131 -11.56 12.43 1.36
CA LEU A 131 -11.50 11.40 2.39
C LEU A 131 -11.75 11.97 3.79
N LEU A 132 -11.15 13.11 4.12
CA LEU A 132 -11.39 13.79 5.39
C LEU A 132 -12.86 14.22 5.53
N LYS A 133 -13.47 14.74 4.46
CA LYS A 133 -14.88 15.18 4.46
C LYS A 133 -15.87 14.05 4.66
N ILE A 134 -15.52 12.83 4.26
CA ILE A 134 -16.36 11.63 4.44
C ILE A 134 -15.98 10.82 5.70
N GLY A 135 -15.15 11.37 6.58
CA GLY A 135 -14.90 10.81 7.92
C GLY A 135 -13.66 9.94 8.06
N PHE A 136 -12.75 9.90 7.07
CA PHE A 136 -11.50 9.18 7.26
C PHE A 136 -10.58 9.87 8.24
N LYS A 137 -9.96 9.10 9.15
CA LYS A 137 -8.84 9.54 9.99
C LYS A 137 -7.59 9.67 9.12
N LYS A 138 -6.85 10.74 9.29
CA LYS A 138 -5.56 10.97 8.63
C LYS A 138 -4.42 10.74 9.60
N MET A 139 -3.38 10.05 9.16
CA MET A 139 -2.13 9.91 9.86
C MET A 139 -0.97 10.26 8.93
N GLN A 140 -0.05 11.09 9.39
CA GLN A 140 1.17 11.41 8.66
C GLN A 140 2.29 10.50 9.12
N LEU A 141 2.86 9.75 8.17
CA LEU A 141 3.98 8.87 8.42
C LEU A 141 5.30 9.63 8.24
N LYS A 142 6.30 9.26 9.02
CA LYS A 142 7.66 9.76 8.85
C LYS A 142 8.55 8.68 8.26
N ARG A 143 9.27 9.02 7.20
CA ARG A 143 10.18 8.10 6.52
C ARG A 143 11.58 8.24 7.05
N ALA A 144 12.10 7.17 7.63
CA ALA A 144 13.52 7.04 7.93
C ALA A 144 14.26 6.43 6.73
N SER A 145 15.47 6.90 6.48
CA SER A 145 16.33 6.35 5.44
C SER A 145 17.79 6.23 5.89
N LEU A 146 18.48 5.24 5.33
CA LEU A 146 19.92 5.04 5.47
C LEU A 146 20.53 4.75 4.10
N LEU A 147 21.62 5.43 3.78
CA LEU A 147 22.43 5.20 2.59
C LEU A 147 23.62 4.28 2.91
N ILE A 148 24.08 3.51 1.95
CA ILE A 148 25.23 2.62 2.12
C ILE A 148 26.50 3.36 2.51
N THR A 149 26.66 4.62 2.08
CA THR A 149 27.79 5.50 2.43
C THR A 149 27.83 5.85 3.92
N GLU A 150 26.70 5.79 4.60
CA GLU A 150 26.58 6.04 6.05
C GLU A 150 26.80 4.77 6.88
N SER A 151 26.93 3.62 6.21
CA SER A 151 26.90 2.30 6.82
C SER A 151 28.27 1.74 7.18
N ILE A 152 29.36 2.51 7.03
CA ILE A 152 30.73 2.02 7.13
C ILE A 152 31.01 1.46 8.54
N PHE A 153 31.27 0.14 8.61
CA PHE A 153 31.98 -0.59 9.64
C PHE A 153 31.42 -0.67 11.07
N ASN A 154 30.18 -1.12 11.24
CA ASN A 154 29.78 -1.70 12.52
C ASN A 154 29.36 -3.16 12.33
N PHE A 155 30.32 -4.09 12.47
CA PHE A 155 30.05 -5.52 12.52
C PHE A 155 29.36 -5.86 13.86
N SER A 156 28.07 -5.56 13.93
CA SER A 156 27.24 -5.97 15.07
C SER A 156 26.92 -7.46 14.95
N ASN A 157 26.74 -8.15 16.09
CA ASN A 157 26.30 -9.55 16.18
C ASN A 157 24.86 -9.76 15.66
N ILE A 158 24.53 -9.14 14.52
CA ILE A 158 23.24 -9.25 13.86
C ILE A 158 23.29 -10.36 12.82
N LYS A 159 22.39 -11.33 12.99
CA LYS A 159 22.18 -12.41 12.02
C LYS A 159 20.85 -12.16 11.30
N ILE A 160 20.88 -12.24 9.96
CA ILE A 160 19.68 -12.11 9.10
C ILE A 160 19.54 -13.43 8.33
N LYS A 161 18.34 -13.96 8.31
CA LYS A 161 17.98 -15.12 7.48
C LYS A 161 16.64 -14.89 6.80
N ASP A 162 16.46 -15.48 5.63
CA ASP A 162 15.15 -15.63 5.03
C ASP A 162 14.31 -16.62 5.85
N ILE A 163 13.03 -16.34 5.95
CA ILE A 163 12.04 -17.24 6.58
C ILE A 163 10.89 -17.45 5.62
N HIS A 164 10.14 -18.53 5.79
CA HIS A 164 8.92 -18.75 5.06
C HIS A 164 7.82 -17.79 5.55
N LYS A 165 6.93 -17.36 4.66
CA LYS A 165 5.83 -16.44 5.00
C LYS A 165 4.97 -16.95 6.17
N ASP A 166 4.73 -18.27 6.23
CA ASP A 166 3.92 -18.89 7.28
C ASP A 166 4.57 -18.85 8.66
N SER A 167 5.88 -18.52 8.71
CA SER A 167 6.63 -18.33 9.96
C SER A 167 6.49 -16.92 10.53
N LEU A 168 5.83 -16.00 9.81
CA LEU A 168 5.60 -14.65 10.30
C LEU A 168 4.57 -14.66 11.42
N LYS A 169 4.95 -14.05 12.53
CA LYS A 169 4.04 -13.78 13.64
C LYS A 169 3.53 -12.36 13.49
N ILE A 170 2.45 -12.21 12.74
CA ILE A 170 1.77 -10.92 12.63
C ILE A 170 0.88 -10.79 13.86
N GLU A 171 1.36 -9.97 14.81
CA GLU A 171 0.62 -9.68 16.04
C GLU A 171 -0.64 -8.87 15.74
N ASN A 172 -1.60 -8.93 16.65
CA ASN A 172 -2.80 -8.11 16.68
C ASN A 172 -3.93 -8.50 15.72
N ASN A 173 -4.31 -9.80 15.70
CA ASN A 173 -5.54 -10.25 15.03
C ASN A 173 -5.62 -9.92 13.52
N ILE A 174 -4.51 -9.55 12.87
CA ILE A 174 -4.47 -9.28 11.43
C ILE A 174 -4.01 -10.55 10.73
N GLU A 175 -4.93 -11.26 10.13
CA GLU A 175 -4.62 -12.32 9.17
C GLU A 175 -4.27 -11.65 7.83
N THR A 176 -3.00 -11.47 7.55
CA THR A 176 -2.57 -10.84 6.29
C THR A 176 -2.45 -11.88 5.19
N ILE A 177 -3.08 -11.62 4.07
CA ILE A 177 -2.90 -12.40 2.84
C ILE A 177 -1.62 -11.89 2.19
N LEU A 178 -0.57 -12.70 2.30
CA LEU A 178 0.72 -12.38 1.67
C LEU A 178 0.78 -13.09 0.31
N ASP A 179 0.70 -12.30 -0.76
CA ASP A 179 1.15 -12.77 -2.07
C ASP A 179 2.66 -12.56 -2.18
N GLU A 180 3.37 -13.55 -2.70
CA GLU A 180 4.80 -13.46 -3.00
C GLU A 180 5.01 -12.56 -4.22
N GLY A 181 4.89 -11.24 -4.00
CA GLY A 181 5.13 -10.25 -5.05
C GLY A 181 6.61 -10.20 -5.45
N ILE A 182 6.89 -9.68 -6.64
CA ILE A 182 8.25 -9.51 -7.16
C ILE A 182 9.09 -8.69 -6.18
N GLY A 183 10.19 -9.29 -5.70
CA GLY A 183 11.15 -8.63 -4.82
C GLY A 183 10.75 -8.53 -3.34
N ILE A 184 9.64 -9.17 -2.93
CA ILE A 184 9.28 -9.30 -1.51
C ILE A 184 10.10 -10.40 -0.87
N ARG A 185 10.60 -10.14 0.34
CA ARG A 185 11.33 -11.10 1.17
C ARG A 185 10.84 -11.03 2.60
N PHE A 186 10.75 -12.19 3.23
CA PHE A 186 10.41 -12.35 4.64
C PHE A 186 11.68 -12.68 5.41
N LEU A 187 12.01 -11.87 6.39
CA LEU A 187 13.28 -11.92 7.08
C LEU A 187 13.10 -12.06 8.59
N GLU A 188 13.93 -12.88 9.22
CA GLU A 188 14.17 -12.87 10.67
C GLU A 188 15.51 -12.19 10.93
N VAL A 189 15.52 -11.19 11.79
CA VAL A 189 16.71 -10.48 12.26
C VAL A 189 16.90 -10.84 13.74
N LYS A 190 18.05 -11.44 14.06
CA LYS A 190 18.47 -11.69 15.45
C LYS A 190 19.45 -10.63 15.89
N ILE A 191 19.17 -9.98 17.03
CA ILE A 191 19.99 -8.96 17.65
C ILE A 191 20.14 -9.35 19.11
N ASP A 192 21.32 -9.77 19.51
CA ASP A 192 21.58 -10.32 20.84
C ASP A 192 20.57 -11.44 21.18
N ARG A 193 19.74 -11.23 22.22
CA ARG A 193 18.67 -12.17 22.61
C ARG A 193 17.32 -11.92 21.93
N TYR A 194 17.22 -10.83 21.16
CA TYR A 194 15.96 -10.43 20.54
C TYR A 194 15.82 -10.96 19.11
N LYS A 195 14.57 -11.18 18.71
CA LYS A 195 14.19 -11.54 17.35
C LYS A 195 13.21 -10.51 16.81
N LEU A 196 13.41 -10.10 15.58
CA LEU A 196 12.57 -9.16 14.85
C LEU A 196 12.25 -9.79 13.49
N GLN A 197 10.98 -9.77 13.11
CA GLN A 197 10.55 -10.18 11.78
C GLN A 197 10.30 -8.96 10.91
N LEU A 198 10.68 -9.04 9.65
CA LEU A 198 10.55 -7.97 8.67
C LEU A 198 9.95 -8.50 7.37
N ILE A 199 9.12 -7.68 6.74
CA ILE A 199 8.77 -7.83 5.34
C ILE A 199 9.46 -6.70 4.59
N THR A 200 10.23 -7.07 3.58
CA THR A 200 10.99 -6.11 2.78
C THR A 200 10.67 -6.24 1.31
N LYS A 201 10.72 -5.12 0.58
CA LYS A 201 10.62 -5.09 -0.87
C LYS A 201 11.85 -4.44 -1.47
N LYS A 202 12.46 -5.09 -2.43
CA LYS A 202 13.58 -4.56 -3.21
C LYS A 202 13.06 -3.93 -4.50
N ARG A 203 13.49 -2.70 -4.76
CA ARG A 203 13.23 -1.97 -6.00
C ARG A 203 14.55 -1.64 -6.70
N VAL A 204 14.54 -1.72 -8.02
CA VAL A 204 15.65 -1.32 -8.87
C VAL A 204 15.17 -0.17 -9.74
N LEU A 205 15.73 1.01 -9.51
CA LEU A 205 15.43 2.20 -10.30
C LEU A 205 16.62 2.47 -11.24
N ARG A 206 16.36 2.57 -12.53
CA ARG A 206 17.37 3.08 -13.47
C ARG A 206 17.50 4.57 -13.26
N ARG A 207 18.71 5.02 -13.02
CA ARG A 207 19.07 6.44 -12.88
C ARG A 207 20.23 6.77 -13.77
N SER A 208 20.23 8.00 -14.28
CA SER A 208 21.38 8.55 -15.02
C SER A 208 21.99 9.68 -14.21
N ILE A 209 23.30 9.63 -14.01
CA ILE A 209 24.08 10.73 -13.44
C ILE A 209 25.20 11.02 -14.42
N PHE A 210 25.33 12.26 -14.88
CA PHE A 210 26.31 12.69 -15.87
C PHE A 210 26.33 11.80 -17.14
N GLY A 211 25.14 11.36 -17.60
CA GLY A 211 25.01 10.50 -18.78
C GLY A 211 25.32 9.02 -18.57
N VAL A 212 25.76 8.62 -17.37
CA VAL A 212 26.01 7.20 -17.05
C VAL A 212 24.78 6.59 -16.40
N GLU A 213 24.22 5.56 -17.03
CA GLU A 213 23.10 4.81 -16.47
C GLU A 213 23.58 3.80 -15.42
N PHE A 214 22.88 3.78 -14.29
CA PHE A 214 23.15 2.81 -13.24
C PHE A 214 21.85 2.35 -12.55
N ASN A 215 21.88 1.14 -12.02
CA ASN A 215 20.78 0.54 -11.29
C ASN A 215 20.83 0.94 -9.81
N TRP A 216 20.00 1.91 -9.43
CA TRP A 216 19.85 2.29 -8.04
C TRP A 216 18.96 1.29 -7.31
N ARG A 217 19.55 0.52 -6.40
CA ARG A 217 18.82 -0.50 -5.63
C ARG A 217 18.40 0.06 -4.29
N THR A 218 17.08 0.03 -4.03
CA THR A 218 16.49 0.45 -2.75
C THR A 218 15.76 -0.71 -2.13
N THR A 219 15.96 -0.97 -0.84
CA THR A 219 15.12 -1.88 -0.05
C THR A 219 14.20 -1.05 0.84
N THR A 220 12.91 -1.34 0.76
CA THR A 220 11.88 -0.77 1.65
C THR A 220 11.51 -1.82 2.68
N ILE A 221 11.55 -1.48 3.97
CA ILE A 221 10.90 -2.27 5.02
C ILE A 221 9.44 -1.86 5.00
N ILE A 222 8.57 -2.82 4.62
CA ILE A 222 7.13 -2.60 4.49
C ILE A 222 6.45 -2.83 5.83
N TRP A 223 6.94 -3.82 6.59
CA TRP A 223 6.38 -4.23 7.86
C TRP A 223 7.47 -4.74 8.80
N THR A 224 7.23 -4.57 10.09
CA THR A 224 8.07 -5.08 11.17
C THR A 224 7.21 -5.59 12.32
N SER A 225 7.63 -6.69 12.96
CA SER A 225 6.94 -7.21 14.14
C SER A 225 7.09 -6.30 15.37
N ASN A 226 8.04 -5.37 15.37
CA ASN A 226 8.25 -4.45 16.48
C ASN A 226 8.92 -3.15 16.00
N GLU A 227 8.11 -2.08 15.84
CA GLU A 227 8.59 -0.77 15.36
C GLU A 227 9.57 -0.12 16.34
N ALA A 228 9.31 -0.21 17.65
CA ALA A 228 10.17 0.38 18.66
C ALA A 228 11.57 -0.26 18.67
N MET A 229 11.64 -1.58 18.52
CA MET A 229 12.90 -2.30 18.40
C MET A 229 13.64 -1.94 17.11
N LEU A 230 12.93 -1.88 15.98
CA LEU A 230 13.51 -1.45 14.71
C LEU A 230 14.10 -0.04 14.83
N ALA A 231 13.36 0.90 15.43
CA ALA A 231 13.82 2.26 15.65
C ALA A 231 15.04 2.33 16.56
N ARG A 232 15.04 1.60 17.69
CA ARG A 232 16.16 1.55 18.64
C ARG A 232 17.46 1.03 18.03
N TYR A 233 17.37 -0.02 17.19
CA TYR A 233 18.53 -0.65 16.57
C TYR A 233 18.68 -0.26 15.09
N TRP A 234 18.02 0.79 14.64
CA TRP A 234 17.92 1.22 13.24
C TRP A 234 19.23 1.11 12.46
N LYS A 235 20.25 1.86 12.90
CA LYS A 235 21.53 1.91 12.18
C LYS A 235 22.19 0.54 12.07
N LYS A 236 22.17 -0.26 13.15
CA LYS A 236 22.78 -1.60 13.17
C LYS A 236 22.05 -2.57 12.23
N ILE A 237 20.70 -2.62 12.30
CA ILE A 237 19.86 -3.46 11.45
C ILE A 237 20.00 -3.06 9.99
N CYS A 238 19.90 -1.78 9.70
CA CYS A 238 19.92 -1.27 8.34
C CYS A 238 21.27 -1.47 7.65
N ASN A 239 22.36 -1.29 8.35
CA ASN A 239 23.69 -1.59 7.81
C ASN A 239 23.80 -3.04 7.37
N LYS A 240 23.34 -3.97 8.21
CA LYS A 240 23.37 -5.40 7.88
C LYS A 240 22.40 -5.73 6.74
N LEU A 241 21.20 -5.14 6.74
CA LEU A 241 20.22 -5.30 5.67
C LEU A 241 20.71 -4.77 4.32
N LEU A 242 21.37 -3.62 4.27
CA LEU A 242 21.92 -3.07 3.04
C LEU A 242 22.87 -4.05 2.38
N ILE A 243 23.78 -4.66 3.17
CA ILE A 243 24.70 -5.69 2.69
C ILE A 243 23.94 -6.95 2.26
N TYR A 244 23.04 -7.44 3.12
CA TYR A 244 22.28 -8.67 2.88
C TYR A 244 21.40 -8.61 1.64
N THR A 245 20.74 -7.47 1.40
CA THR A 245 19.87 -7.24 0.23
C THR A 245 20.64 -6.71 -0.99
N LYS A 246 21.94 -6.41 -0.86
CA LYS A 246 22.79 -5.76 -1.88
C LYS A 246 22.13 -4.46 -2.37
N SER A 247 21.67 -3.62 -1.45
CA SER A 247 20.98 -2.36 -1.73
C SER A 247 21.86 -1.15 -1.39
N MET A 248 21.63 -0.05 -2.09
CA MET A 248 22.36 1.22 -1.88
C MET A 248 21.62 2.12 -0.88
N LYS A 249 20.31 1.92 -0.74
CA LYS A 249 19.46 2.68 0.17
C LYS A 249 18.46 1.76 0.85
N LEU A 250 18.18 2.04 2.12
CA LEU A 250 17.11 1.40 2.87
C LEU A 250 16.15 2.48 3.35
N VAL A 251 14.85 2.19 3.33
CA VAL A 251 13.80 3.07 3.81
C VAL A 251 12.77 2.30 4.62
N CYS A 252 12.18 2.99 5.60
CA CYS A 252 11.05 2.49 6.38
C CYS A 252 10.15 3.66 6.77
N ASP A 253 8.85 3.46 6.75
CA ASP A 253 7.88 4.42 7.24
C ASP A 253 7.47 4.02 8.67
N PHE A 254 7.49 4.99 9.57
CA PHE A 254 7.19 4.84 10.99
C PHE A 254 5.92 5.62 11.34
N SER A 255 5.09 5.03 12.18
CA SER A 255 3.86 5.64 12.69
C SER A 255 4.07 6.42 13.99
N SER A 256 4.93 5.93 14.87
CA SER A 256 5.12 6.49 16.23
C SER A 256 6.58 6.54 16.68
N ASN A 257 7.32 5.46 16.54
CA ASN A 257 8.66 5.31 17.06
C ASN A 257 9.70 5.68 16.00
N PHE A 258 10.40 6.80 16.20
CA PHE A 258 11.40 7.25 15.20
C PHE A 258 12.82 6.94 15.65
N PRO A 259 13.69 6.45 14.72
CA PRO A 259 15.08 6.20 15.07
C PRO A 259 15.84 7.52 15.29
N GLN A 260 16.57 7.61 16.40
CA GLN A 260 17.32 8.83 16.77
C GLN A 260 18.44 9.17 15.77
N ASN A 261 19.03 8.15 15.14
CA ASN A 261 20.21 8.29 14.27
C ASN A 261 19.88 7.98 12.79
N ALA A 262 18.73 8.43 12.33
CA ALA A 262 18.33 8.28 10.93
C ALA A 262 18.07 9.64 10.28
N LEU A 263 18.25 9.71 8.97
CA LEU A 263 17.71 10.81 8.20
C LEU A 263 16.18 10.61 8.14
N VAL A 264 15.46 11.30 9.02
CA VAL A 264 14.01 11.23 9.10
C VAL A 264 13.42 12.41 8.33
N LYS A 265 12.52 12.12 7.41
CA LYS A 265 11.76 13.14 6.67
C LYS A 265 10.28 12.83 6.76
N GLU A 266 9.46 13.86 6.76
CA GLU A 266 8.03 13.67 6.55
C GLU A 266 7.80 12.98 5.23
N ASN A 267 6.98 11.94 5.25
CA ASN A 267 6.60 11.26 4.03
C ASN A 267 5.50 12.06 3.34
N ASN A 268 5.60 12.15 2.02
CA ASN A 268 4.52 12.72 1.22
C ASN A 268 3.30 11.79 1.13
N TYR A 269 3.45 10.55 1.58
CA TYR A 269 2.34 9.61 1.63
C TYR A 269 1.62 9.73 2.95
N LEU A 270 0.32 9.94 2.86
CA LEU A 270 -0.58 10.01 3.99
C LEU A 270 -1.35 8.69 4.08
N TYR A 271 -1.47 8.22 5.30
CA TYR A 271 -2.33 7.09 5.61
C TYR A 271 -3.73 7.58 5.97
N PHE A 272 -4.75 6.96 5.41
CA PHE A 272 -6.15 7.22 5.72
C PHE A 272 -6.85 5.93 6.11
N CYS A 273 -7.72 6.00 7.11
CA CYS A 273 -8.54 4.89 7.56
C CYS A 273 -9.94 5.37 7.93
N ASN A 274 -10.97 4.64 7.52
CA ASN A 274 -12.36 4.96 7.88
C ASN A 274 -12.72 4.54 9.32
N ASN A 275 -11.92 3.70 9.96
CA ASN A 275 -12.11 3.33 11.36
C ASN A 275 -11.26 4.21 12.27
N GLN A 276 -11.93 4.97 13.16
CA GLN A 276 -11.28 5.96 14.04
C GLN A 276 -10.49 5.32 15.19
N SER A 277 -10.83 4.11 15.60
CA SER A 277 -10.19 3.39 16.71
C SER A 277 -8.91 2.65 16.31
N LEU A 278 -8.68 2.47 15.01
CA LEU A 278 -7.51 1.75 14.53
C LEU A 278 -6.30 2.65 14.38
N ASP A 279 -5.15 2.08 14.76
CA ASP A 279 -3.85 2.61 14.47
C ASP A 279 -3.40 2.34 13.04
N TYR A 280 -2.14 2.64 12.74
CA TYR A 280 -1.56 2.42 11.44
C TYR A 280 -1.53 0.93 11.08
N ILE A 281 -2.09 0.61 9.90
CA ILE A 281 -2.01 -0.70 9.27
C ILE A 281 -0.97 -0.61 8.15
N ALA A 282 0.07 -1.44 8.20
CA ALA A 282 1.13 -1.42 7.20
C ALA A 282 0.60 -1.81 5.80
N PRO A 283 1.05 -1.14 4.72
CA PRO A 283 0.57 -1.37 3.36
C PRO A 283 1.19 -2.61 2.71
N ILE A 284 1.04 -3.78 3.35
CA ILE A 284 1.67 -5.02 2.89
C ILE A 284 1.18 -5.38 1.49
N GLN A 285 -0.15 -5.36 1.30
CA GLN A 285 -0.78 -5.51 -0.02
C GLN A 285 -1.36 -4.19 -0.48
N SER A 286 -0.58 -3.40 -1.15
CA SER A 286 -1.00 -2.14 -1.75
C SER A 286 -0.48 -2.06 -3.18
N GLU A 287 -1.09 -1.18 -3.99
CA GLU A 287 -0.62 -0.89 -5.34
C GLU A 287 0.89 -0.60 -5.36
N MET A 288 1.37 0.20 -4.39
CA MET A 288 2.78 0.57 -4.28
C MET A 288 3.71 -0.63 -4.06
N ASN A 289 3.20 -1.70 -3.43
CA ASN A 289 4.00 -2.87 -3.11
C ASN A 289 3.86 -4.01 -4.11
N ILE A 290 2.78 -4.04 -4.88
CA ILE A 290 2.51 -5.11 -5.83
C ILE A 290 2.92 -4.71 -7.25
N PHE A 291 2.69 -3.46 -7.66
CA PHE A 291 2.86 -3.03 -9.06
C PHE A 291 4.03 -2.05 -9.31
N ASP A 292 4.59 -1.44 -8.28
CA ASP A 292 5.78 -0.62 -8.36
C ASP A 292 7.03 -1.46 -8.06
#